data_b1a5ae82a8b370c8bb85e71c7132884a
#
_entry.id   b1a5ae82a8b370c8bb85e71c7132884a
#
_cell.length_a   1.000
_cell.length_b   1.000
_cell.length_c   1.000
_cell.angle_alpha   90.00
_cell.angle_beta   90.00
_cell.angle_gamma   90.00
#
_symmetry.space_group_name_H-M   'P 1'
#
loop_
_entity.id
_entity.type
_entity.pdbx_description
1 polymer ?
#
loop_
_entity_poly.entity_id
_entity_poly.type
_entity_poly.pdbx_seq_one_letter_code
_entity_poly.pdbx_strand_id
1 'polypeptide(L)'
;SIGSTIDDVSLLNLDSVNVSLSQTDGKYRLISYIFSRCPMPNLCPAIVLKNAALAHQFPEVEFIMISFDYKYDTPAVLKKAYGPATRNYRNWDVWSSIGRIEDVYRLVKQSGGNFWGVEQEKIGHTLSSVLIGRNRELIGVWKGEDWKVDEVSNAINLLLK
;
A
#
# COMPACT_ATOMS: atom_id res chain seq x y z
N SER A 1 -9.06 -6.28 12.65
CA SER A 1 -8.82 -7.71 12.79
C SER A 1 -9.13 -8.44 11.49
N ILE A 2 -8.53 -9.59 11.31
CA ILE A 2 -8.76 -10.43 10.13
C ILE A 2 -10.26 -10.68 9.98
N GLY A 3 -10.76 -10.53 8.76
CA GLY A 3 -12.19 -10.71 8.43
C GLY A 3 -13.03 -9.45 8.54
N SER A 4 -12.52 -8.41 9.22
CA SER A 4 -13.26 -7.16 9.30
C SER A 4 -13.18 -6.38 7.98
N THR A 5 -14.22 -5.59 7.71
CA THR A 5 -14.31 -4.79 6.48
C THR A 5 -13.59 -3.47 6.66
N ILE A 6 -12.81 -3.10 5.66
CA ILE A 6 -12.12 -1.81 5.61
C ILE A 6 -13.05 -0.79 4.95
N ASP A 7 -13.18 0.38 5.58
CA ASP A 7 -13.96 1.48 5.03
C ASP A 7 -13.36 1.95 3.71
N ASP A 8 -14.22 2.50 2.87
CA ASP A 8 -13.75 3.18 1.68
C ASP A 8 -12.97 4.43 2.06
N VAL A 9 -11.91 4.71 1.32
CA VAL A 9 -11.07 5.90 1.51
C VAL A 9 -10.83 6.55 0.16
N SER A 10 -10.67 7.88 0.18
CA SER A 10 -10.36 8.66 -1.01
C SER A 10 -9.00 9.33 -0.84
N LEU A 11 -8.09 9.00 -1.74
CA LEU A 11 -6.72 9.51 -1.78
C LEU A 11 -6.45 10.11 -3.16
N LEU A 12 -5.20 10.43 -3.46
CA LEU A 12 -4.80 11.00 -4.75
C LEU A 12 -3.85 10.06 -5.48
N ASN A 13 -4.08 9.85 -6.76
CA ASN A 13 -3.12 9.11 -7.58
C ASN A 13 -1.95 10.03 -8.01
N LEU A 14 -1.02 9.50 -8.80
CA LEU A 14 0.16 10.26 -9.23
C LEU A 14 -0.16 11.44 -10.16
N ASP A 15 -1.33 11.47 -10.74
CA ASP A 15 -1.80 12.56 -11.59
C ASP A 15 -2.71 13.54 -10.84
N SER A 16 -2.69 13.47 -9.51
CA SER A 16 -3.49 14.35 -8.61
C SER A 16 -5.00 14.19 -8.79
N VAL A 17 -5.44 13.02 -9.24
CA VAL A 17 -6.86 12.70 -9.38
C VAL A 17 -7.30 11.91 -8.15
N ASN A 18 -8.51 12.22 -7.65
CA ASN A 18 -9.10 11.48 -6.55
C ASN A 18 -9.35 10.02 -6.96
N VAL A 19 -8.90 9.11 -6.12
CA VAL A 19 -9.12 7.68 -6.28
C VAL A 19 -9.69 7.11 -5.00
N SER A 20 -10.56 6.14 -5.13
CA SER A 20 -11.17 5.47 -3.99
C SER A 20 -10.78 4.00 -3.99
N LEU A 21 -10.63 3.45 -2.80
CA LEU A 21 -10.35 2.03 -2.65
C LEU A 21 -11.46 1.19 -3.29
N SER A 22 -12.71 1.64 -3.15
CA SER A 22 -13.87 0.97 -3.72
C SER A 22 -13.85 0.85 -5.25
N GLN A 23 -13.08 1.70 -5.94
CA GLN A 23 -12.93 1.59 -7.40
C GLN A 23 -12.26 0.29 -7.83
N THR A 24 -11.56 -0.36 -6.91
CA THR A 24 -10.93 -1.66 -7.14
C THR A 24 -11.70 -2.83 -6.52
N ASP A 25 -12.90 -2.59 -6.00
CA ASP A 25 -13.75 -3.66 -5.46
C ASP A 25 -14.02 -4.71 -6.55
N GLY A 26 -14.11 -5.96 -6.13
CA GLY A 26 -14.19 -7.09 -7.02
C GLY A 26 -12.85 -7.74 -7.33
N LYS A 27 -11.75 -7.09 -6.99
CA LYS A 27 -10.39 -7.63 -7.10
C LYS A 27 -9.75 -7.79 -5.74
N TYR A 28 -8.84 -8.75 -5.62
CA TYR A 28 -7.93 -8.80 -4.47
C TYR A 28 -6.91 -7.68 -4.60
N ARG A 29 -6.54 -7.09 -3.46
CA ARG A 29 -5.59 -5.97 -3.44
C ARG A 29 -4.54 -6.21 -2.36
N LEU A 30 -3.30 -5.89 -2.71
CA LEU A 30 -2.24 -5.77 -1.71
C LEU A 30 -1.92 -4.28 -1.57
N ILE A 31 -2.09 -3.76 -0.36
CA ILE A 31 -1.71 -2.39 -0.03
C ILE A 31 -0.41 -2.45 0.75
N SER A 32 0.59 -1.69 0.32
CA SER A 32 1.85 -1.53 1.05
C SER A 32 2.04 -0.07 1.42
N TYR A 33 2.27 0.19 2.70
CA TYR A 33 2.49 1.56 3.18
C TYR A 33 3.95 1.94 3.00
N ILE A 34 4.16 3.12 2.41
CA ILE A 34 5.49 3.64 2.08
C ILE A 34 5.59 5.11 2.49
N PHE A 35 6.78 5.66 2.34
CA PHE A 35 7.03 7.10 2.43
C PHE A 35 8.35 7.41 1.74
N SER A 36 8.43 8.58 1.05
CA SER A 36 9.61 8.89 0.23
C SER A 36 10.81 9.36 1.06
N ARG A 37 10.56 9.90 2.25
CA ARG A 37 11.61 10.40 3.16
C ARG A 37 12.18 9.31 4.05
N CYS A 38 12.21 8.07 3.59
CA CYS A 38 12.64 6.95 4.38
C CYS A 38 14.12 7.11 4.81
N PRO A 39 14.41 7.26 6.11
CA PRO A 39 15.80 7.37 6.58
C PRO A 39 16.53 6.04 6.60
N MET A 40 15.80 4.93 6.46
CA MET A 40 16.37 3.59 6.47
C MET A 40 16.62 3.14 5.04
N PRO A 41 17.88 2.94 4.63
CA PRO A 41 18.20 2.81 3.21
C PRO A 41 17.63 1.59 2.50
N ASN A 42 17.21 0.57 3.25
CA ASN A 42 16.78 -0.70 2.63
C ASN A 42 15.28 -0.98 2.75
N LEU A 43 14.53 -0.17 3.51
CA LEU A 43 13.16 -0.50 3.87
C LEU A 43 12.18 -0.28 2.72
N CYS A 44 12.09 0.95 2.21
CA CYS A 44 11.16 1.25 1.12
C CYS A 44 11.58 0.63 -0.22
N PRO A 45 12.88 0.60 -0.58
CA PRO A 45 13.30 -0.14 -1.76
C PRO A 45 12.95 -1.63 -1.73
N ALA A 46 13.05 -2.28 -0.56
CA ALA A 46 12.66 -3.68 -0.42
C ALA A 46 11.17 -3.87 -0.70
N ILE A 47 10.31 -2.99 -0.18
CA ILE A 47 8.86 -3.05 -0.44
C ILE A 47 8.57 -2.86 -1.94
N VAL A 48 9.24 -1.93 -2.58
CA VAL A 48 9.07 -1.69 -4.02
C VAL A 48 9.42 -2.94 -4.83
N LEU A 49 10.56 -3.56 -4.53
CA LEU A 49 10.99 -4.76 -5.26
C LEU A 49 10.03 -5.93 -5.05
N LYS A 50 9.52 -6.10 -3.83
CA LYS A 50 8.55 -7.16 -3.52
C LYS A 50 7.22 -6.93 -4.24
N ASN A 51 6.75 -5.68 -4.27
CA ASN A 51 5.56 -5.32 -5.03
C ASN A 51 5.75 -5.59 -6.53
N ALA A 52 6.91 -5.24 -7.09
CA ALA A 52 7.20 -5.47 -8.50
C ALA A 52 7.11 -6.96 -8.84
N ALA A 53 7.73 -7.81 -8.03
CA ALA A 53 7.72 -9.25 -8.23
C ALA A 53 6.29 -9.82 -8.19
N LEU A 54 5.50 -9.39 -7.21
CA LEU A 54 4.12 -9.85 -7.05
C LEU A 54 3.21 -9.32 -8.15
N ALA A 55 3.36 -8.06 -8.53
CA ALA A 55 2.56 -7.47 -9.61
C ALA A 55 2.81 -8.19 -10.94
N HIS A 56 4.05 -8.57 -11.19
CA HIS A 56 4.39 -9.35 -12.38
C HIS A 56 3.76 -10.75 -12.34
N GLN A 57 3.79 -11.39 -11.17
CA GLN A 57 3.27 -12.75 -10.98
C GLN A 57 1.74 -12.81 -11.05
N PHE A 58 1.05 -11.77 -10.54
CA PHE A 58 -0.40 -11.77 -10.39
C PHE A 58 -1.04 -10.58 -11.11
N PRO A 59 -1.20 -10.65 -12.44
CA PRO A 59 -1.80 -9.54 -13.19
C PRO A 59 -3.26 -9.26 -12.83
N GLU A 60 -3.98 -10.22 -12.23
CA GLU A 60 -5.37 -10.08 -11.81
C GLU A 60 -5.54 -9.44 -10.43
N VAL A 61 -4.46 -9.23 -9.69
CA VAL A 61 -4.47 -8.60 -8.37
C VAL A 61 -4.00 -7.15 -8.51
N GLU A 62 -4.62 -6.23 -7.77
CA GLU A 62 -4.19 -4.83 -7.73
C GLU A 62 -3.18 -4.63 -6.61
N PHE A 63 -2.06 -3.99 -6.93
CA PHE A 63 -1.00 -3.64 -5.98
C PHE A 63 -0.97 -2.14 -5.83
N ILE A 64 -1.15 -1.66 -4.60
CA ILE A 64 -1.28 -0.22 -4.33
C ILE A 64 -0.29 0.13 -3.22
N MET A 65 0.71 0.94 -3.56
CA MET A 65 1.58 1.51 -2.55
C MET A 65 0.97 2.84 -2.12
N ILE A 66 0.77 3.02 -0.83
CA ILE A 66 0.14 4.23 -0.29
C ILE A 66 1.14 4.91 0.64
N SER A 67 1.49 6.15 0.33
CA SER A 67 2.29 6.94 1.25
C SER A 67 1.44 7.42 2.41
N PHE A 68 1.90 7.14 3.62
CA PHE A 68 1.27 7.66 4.82
C PHE A 68 1.88 9.00 5.27
N ASP A 69 2.87 9.53 4.54
CA ASP A 69 3.46 10.83 4.83
C ASP A 69 2.57 11.94 4.25
N TYR A 70 1.49 12.21 4.94
CA TYR A 70 0.48 13.17 4.54
C TYR A 70 0.96 14.61 4.53
N LYS A 71 2.16 14.89 5.03
CA LYS A 71 2.74 16.23 5.10
C LYS A 71 3.67 16.54 3.94
N TYR A 72 4.34 15.53 3.40
CA TYR A 72 5.42 15.74 2.44
C TYR A 72 5.14 15.11 1.07
N ASP A 73 4.55 13.92 1.05
CA ASP A 73 4.47 13.12 -0.18
C ASP A 73 3.29 13.54 -1.06
N THR A 74 3.50 14.62 -1.81
CA THR A 74 2.57 15.04 -2.87
C THR A 74 2.61 14.04 -4.02
N PRO A 75 1.59 14.04 -4.90
CA PRO A 75 1.64 13.24 -6.13
C PRO A 75 2.90 13.48 -6.95
N ALA A 76 3.35 14.73 -7.07
CA ALA A 76 4.56 15.05 -7.82
C ALA A 76 5.81 14.40 -7.20
N VAL A 77 5.94 14.46 -5.87
CA VAL A 77 7.06 13.83 -5.15
C VAL A 77 7.05 12.32 -5.36
N LEU A 78 5.88 11.69 -5.21
CA LEU A 78 5.75 10.25 -5.39
C LEU A 78 5.94 9.82 -6.84
N LYS A 79 5.50 10.63 -7.79
CA LYS A 79 5.69 10.34 -9.21
C LYS A 79 7.17 10.29 -9.56
N LYS A 80 7.95 11.22 -9.04
CA LYS A 80 9.40 11.24 -9.25
C LYS A 80 10.07 10.03 -8.61
N ALA A 81 9.67 9.67 -7.39
CA ALA A 81 10.31 8.60 -6.62
C ALA A 81 9.92 7.21 -7.14
N TYR A 82 8.65 6.99 -7.47
CA TYR A 82 8.11 5.66 -7.74
C TYR A 82 7.52 5.48 -9.14
N GLY A 83 7.24 6.57 -9.86
CA GLY A 83 6.68 6.51 -11.20
C GLY A 83 7.46 5.64 -12.16
N PRO A 84 8.81 5.76 -12.23
CA PRO A 84 9.60 4.92 -13.13
C PRO A 84 9.41 3.42 -12.90
N ALA A 85 9.23 2.99 -11.64
CA ALA A 85 9.02 1.58 -11.33
C ALA A 85 7.62 1.10 -11.70
N THR A 86 6.58 1.91 -11.43
CA THR A 86 5.18 1.47 -11.50
C THR A 86 4.53 1.69 -12.87
N ARG A 87 4.99 2.65 -13.66
CA ARG A 87 4.31 3.07 -14.89
C ARG A 87 4.16 1.98 -15.95
N ASN A 88 4.96 0.93 -15.88
CA ASN A 88 4.91 -0.17 -16.85
C ASN A 88 3.95 -1.29 -16.45
N TYR A 89 3.25 -1.13 -15.32
CA TYR A 89 2.35 -2.13 -14.79
C TYR A 89 0.93 -1.57 -14.72
N ARG A 90 -0.04 -2.27 -15.28
CA ARG A 90 -1.46 -1.89 -15.20
C ARG A 90 -2.04 -2.10 -13.81
N ASN A 91 -1.50 -3.06 -13.07
CA ASN A 91 -2.01 -3.50 -11.78
C ASN A 91 -1.16 -3.01 -10.60
N TRP A 92 -0.38 -1.97 -10.80
CA TRP A 92 0.49 -1.42 -9.76
C TRP A 92 0.37 0.09 -9.75
N ASP A 93 -0.07 0.66 -8.62
CA ASP A 93 -0.34 2.09 -8.49
C ASP A 93 0.28 2.64 -7.21
N VAL A 94 0.42 3.96 -7.15
CA VAL A 94 0.93 4.68 -5.98
C VAL A 94 -0.03 5.80 -5.66
N TRP A 95 -0.45 5.88 -4.40
CA TRP A 95 -1.36 6.93 -3.95
C TRP A 95 -0.73 7.81 -2.90
N SER A 96 -1.05 9.11 -2.97
CA SER A 96 -0.65 10.14 -2.01
C SER A 96 -1.75 10.38 -1.00
N SER A 97 -1.37 10.56 0.25
CA SER A 97 -2.30 10.94 1.32
C SER A 97 -2.19 12.41 1.70
N ILE A 98 -1.56 13.22 0.85
CA ILE A 98 -1.39 14.66 1.15
C ILE A 98 -2.74 15.31 1.43
N GLY A 99 -2.85 16.02 2.56
CA GLY A 99 -4.09 16.63 2.98
C GLY A 99 -5.20 15.65 3.36
N ARG A 100 -4.91 14.38 3.47
CA ARG A 100 -5.90 13.32 3.72
C ARG A 100 -5.57 12.50 4.97
N ILE A 101 -5.15 13.18 6.05
CA ILE A 101 -4.70 12.50 7.27
C ILE A 101 -5.78 11.58 7.85
N GLU A 102 -7.04 12.01 7.84
CA GLU A 102 -8.11 11.21 8.42
C GLU A 102 -8.31 9.90 7.66
N ASP A 103 -8.28 9.96 6.33
CA ASP A 103 -8.44 8.78 5.49
C ASP A 103 -7.28 7.81 5.65
N VAL A 104 -6.04 8.30 5.59
CA VAL A 104 -4.88 7.41 5.72
C VAL A 104 -4.75 6.86 7.13
N TYR A 105 -5.07 7.66 8.15
CA TYR A 105 -5.06 7.19 9.54
C TYR A 105 -6.05 6.04 9.73
N ARG A 106 -7.28 6.23 9.25
CA ARG A 106 -8.32 5.21 9.36
C ARG A 106 -7.94 3.94 8.60
N LEU A 107 -7.41 4.10 7.40
CA LEU A 107 -6.99 2.96 6.57
C LEU A 107 -5.90 2.15 7.27
N VAL A 108 -4.85 2.79 7.76
CA VAL A 108 -3.76 2.11 8.46
C VAL A 108 -4.29 1.38 9.70
N LYS A 109 -5.14 2.06 10.46
CA LYS A 109 -5.68 1.49 11.70
C LYS A 109 -6.57 0.28 11.42
N GLN A 110 -7.44 0.35 10.43
CA GLN A 110 -8.31 -0.76 10.06
C GLN A 110 -7.54 -1.92 9.42
N SER A 111 -6.37 -1.64 8.86
CA SER A 111 -5.48 -2.67 8.30
C SER A 111 -4.71 -3.44 9.37
N GLY A 112 -5.00 -3.21 10.66
CA GLY A 112 -4.30 -3.88 11.74
C GLY A 112 -2.98 -3.25 12.13
N GLY A 113 -2.66 -2.08 11.58
CA GLY A 113 -1.44 -1.34 11.90
C GLY A 113 -1.64 -0.26 12.92
N ASN A 114 -0.54 0.33 13.34
CA ASN A 114 -0.53 1.51 14.21
C ASN A 114 0.04 2.68 13.44
N PHE A 115 -0.68 3.78 13.43
CA PHE A 115 -0.19 5.02 12.89
C PHE A 115 0.44 5.84 14.02
N TRP A 116 1.78 5.87 14.04
CA TRP A 116 2.55 6.56 15.09
C TRP A 116 2.83 8.01 14.73
N GLY A 117 2.66 8.39 13.48
CA GLY A 117 2.95 9.70 12.96
C GLY A 117 4.02 9.66 11.90
N VAL A 118 4.42 10.84 11.42
CA VAL A 118 5.43 10.98 10.36
C VAL A 118 6.76 11.51 10.90
N GLU A 119 6.91 11.60 12.22
CA GLU A 119 8.16 11.95 12.86
C GLU A 119 9.17 10.83 12.67
N GLN A 120 10.44 11.21 12.53
CA GLN A 120 11.50 10.30 12.13
C GLN A 120 11.61 9.05 13.00
N GLU A 121 11.47 9.19 14.33
CA GLU A 121 11.60 8.06 15.26
C GLU A 121 10.37 7.11 15.24
N LYS A 122 9.28 7.53 14.64
CA LYS A 122 8.02 6.77 14.67
C LYS A 122 7.66 6.14 13.34
N ILE A 123 8.26 6.63 12.27
CA ILE A 123 7.81 6.35 10.91
C ILE A 123 7.89 4.86 10.53
N GLY A 124 8.91 4.15 11.03
CA GLY A 124 9.08 2.73 10.72
C GLY A 124 7.99 1.83 11.28
N HIS A 125 7.26 2.29 12.30
CA HIS A 125 6.19 1.49 12.92
C HIS A 125 4.93 1.38 12.06
N THR A 126 4.77 2.25 11.07
CA THR A 126 3.60 2.24 10.19
C THR A 126 3.77 1.30 9.00
N LEU A 127 4.99 0.90 8.69
CA LEU A 127 5.29 0.09 7.52
C LEU A 127 4.67 -1.30 7.65
N SER A 128 3.84 -1.64 6.70
CA SER A 128 3.20 -2.95 6.59
C SER A 128 2.64 -3.13 5.20
N SER A 129 2.33 -4.39 4.85
CA SER A 129 1.60 -4.72 3.65
C SER A 129 0.38 -5.54 4.04
N VAL A 130 -0.77 -5.23 3.46
CA VAL A 130 -2.02 -5.87 3.83
C VAL A 130 -2.74 -6.39 2.59
N LEU A 131 -3.26 -7.61 2.71
CA LEU A 131 -4.03 -8.25 1.65
C LEU A 131 -5.51 -8.09 1.95
N ILE A 132 -6.23 -7.56 0.98
CA ILE A 132 -7.64 -7.21 1.10
C ILE A 132 -8.44 -7.98 0.07
N GLY A 133 -9.58 -8.51 0.48
CA GLY A 133 -10.49 -9.26 -0.36
C GLY A 133 -11.30 -8.38 -1.30
N ARG A 134 -12.10 -9.03 -2.12
CA ARG A 134 -12.91 -8.37 -3.16
C ARG A 134 -13.92 -7.37 -2.61
N ASN A 135 -14.37 -7.56 -1.38
CA ASN A 135 -15.31 -6.66 -0.70
C ASN A 135 -14.64 -5.91 0.45
N ARG A 136 -13.32 -5.72 0.36
CA ARG A 136 -12.50 -5.00 1.34
C ARG A 136 -12.42 -5.67 2.71
N GLU A 137 -12.63 -6.96 2.79
CA GLU A 137 -12.35 -7.71 4.02
C GLU A 137 -10.83 -7.88 4.19
N LEU A 138 -10.34 -7.71 5.42
CA LEU A 138 -8.93 -7.88 5.74
C LEU A 138 -8.59 -9.37 5.76
N ILE A 139 -7.65 -9.80 4.92
CA ILE A 139 -7.27 -11.21 4.79
C ILE A 139 -5.94 -11.50 5.48
N GLY A 140 -4.96 -10.63 5.33
CA GLY A 140 -3.63 -10.85 5.91
C GLY A 140 -2.86 -9.58 6.11
N VAL A 141 -1.93 -9.61 7.07
CA VAL A 141 -1.07 -8.46 7.41
C VAL A 141 0.36 -8.96 7.55
N TRP A 142 1.29 -8.28 6.89
CA TRP A 142 2.72 -8.52 6.99
C TRP A 142 3.40 -7.23 7.42
N LYS A 143 3.92 -7.21 8.65
CA LYS A 143 4.54 -6.00 9.21
C LYS A 143 5.96 -5.83 8.71
N GLY A 144 6.37 -4.57 8.55
CA GLY A 144 7.72 -4.21 8.14
C GLY A 144 8.04 -4.62 6.71
N GLU A 145 9.28 -5.04 6.51
CA GLU A 145 9.80 -5.40 5.19
C GLU A 145 10.36 -6.83 5.12
N ASP A 146 10.46 -7.50 6.28
CA ASP A 146 11.16 -8.79 6.37
C ASP A 146 10.37 -9.96 5.81
N TRP A 147 9.10 -9.74 5.51
CA TRP A 147 8.29 -10.79 4.91
C TRP A 147 8.81 -11.18 3.52
N LYS A 148 8.65 -12.44 3.19
CA LYS A 148 9.12 -12.96 1.92
C LYS A 148 8.02 -12.93 0.86
N VAL A 149 8.40 -12.69 -0.39
CA VAL A 149 7.47 -12.71 -1.52
C VAL A 149 6.66 -14.01 -1.53
N ASP A 150 7.29 -15.14 -1.23
CA ASP A 150 6.62 -16.45 -1.22
C ASP A 150 5.47 -16.52 -0.22
N GLU A 151 5.58 -15.86 0.93
CA GLU A 151 4.52 -15.84 1.93
C GLU A 151 3.25 -15.20 1.37
N VAL A 152 3.39 -14.06 0.74
CA VAL A 152 2.27 -13.33 0.14
C VAL A 152 1.79 -14.05 -1.12
N SER A 153 2.71 -14.52 -1.95
CA SER A 153 2.39 -15.28 -3.16
C SER A 153 1.54 -16.52 -2.83
N ASN A 154 1.92 -17.26 -1.81
CA ASN A 154 1.15 -18.44 -1.38
C ASN A 154 -0.25 -18.06 -0.90
N ALA A 155 -0.37 -16.97 -0.13
CA ALA A 155 -1.66 -16.48 0.32
C ALA A 155 -2.57 -16.12 -0.85
N ILE A 156 -2.03 -15.41 -1.84
CA ILE A 156 -2.78 -15.03 -3.04
C ILE A 156 -3.20 -16.26 -3.84
N ASN A 157 -2.28 -17.21 -4.04
CA ASN A 157 -2.58 -18.43 -4.79
C ASN A 157 -3.74 -19.21 -4.17
N LEU A 158 -3.82 -19.27 -2.84
CA LEU A 158 -4.93 -19.93 -2.17
C LEU A 158 -6.27 -19.25 -2.47
N LEU A 159 -6.28 -17.93 -2.64
CA LEU A 159 -7.49 -17.17 -2.91
C LEU A 159 -7.95 -17.31 -4.37
N LEU A 160 -7.01 -17.49 -5.29
CA LEU A 160 -7.29 -17.53 -6.73
C LEU A 160 -7.68 -18.92 -7.25
N LYS A 161 -7.67 -19.92 -6.37
CA LYS A 161 -8.06 -21.27 -6.74
C LYS A 161 -9.55 -21.39 -7.10
#